data_8fba915dd8fc48072a84f5396a53cd22
#
_entry.id   8fba915dd8fc48072a84f5396a53cd22
#
_cell.length_a   1.000
_cell.length_b   1.000
_cell.length_c   1.000
_cell.angle_alpha   90.00
_cell.angle_beta   90.00
_cell.angle_gamma   90.00
#
_symmetry.space_group_name_H-M   'P 1'
#
loop_
_entity.id
_entity.type
_entity.pdbx_description
1 polymer ?
#
loop_
_entity_poly.entity_id
_entity_poly.type
_entity_poly.pdbx_seq_one_letter_code
_entity_poly.pdbx_strand_id
1 'polypeptide(L)'
;TELDANDLKKLVVEFKQTYKKLKGEEFPQDPKEQLIQAVLAVFRSWDNPRAIYYRRMNDIPSDWGTAVNVQSMVFGNMGEDSGTGVAFTRNPATGEKQLFGEYLMNAQGEDVVAGIRTPQSIAQLEKQNKAVYEQFVGICKILEDHYRDMQDMEFTIERGKLYMLQTRNGKRTAVAALKIAIDMVEEGRIDEKEAVLRIEPKQLDALLHPQFDPDALKKLSLIHISEPTR
;
A
#
# COMPACT_ATOMS: atom_id res chain seq x y z
N THR A 1 -0.55 7.75 26.24
CA THR A 1 -1.86 7.99 26.92
C THR A 1 -2.91 7.76 25.88
N GLU A 2 -3.74 6.73 26.04
CA GLU A 2 -4.84 6.45 25.13
C GLU A 2 -5.96 7.46 25.38
N LEU A 3 -6.53 8.02 24.32
CA LEU A 3 -7.69 8.90 24.37
C LEU A 3 -8.96 8.06 24.57
N ASP A 4 -9.79 8.45 25.51
CA ASP A 4 -11.10 7.83 25.66
C ASP A 4 -12.18 8.49 24.75
N ALA A 5 -13.39 7.93 24.73
CA ALA A 5 -14.48 8.44 23.91
C ALA A 5 -14.88 9.89 24.26
N ASN A 6 -14.69 10.33 25.52
CA ASN A 6 -15.01 11.70 25.94
C ASN A 6 -13.93 12.67 25.46
N ASP A 7 -12.66 12.23 25.47
CA ASP A 7 -11.56 13.03 24.95
C ASP A 7 -11.70 13.22 23.42
N LEU A 8 -12.09 12.17 22.70
CA LEU A 8 -12.37 12.27 21.26
C LEU A 8 -13.55 13.24 20.97
N LYS A 9 -14.60 13.23 21.81
CA LYS A 9 -15.70 14.20 21.65
C LYS A 9 -15.22 15.65 21.84
N LYS A 10 -14.39 15.92 22.85
CA LYS A 10 -13.79 17.24 23.08
C LYS A 10 -12.93 17.65 21.86
N LEU A 11 -12.09 16.74 21.41
CA LEU A 11 -11.21 16.99 20.25
C LEU A 11 -12.00 17.33 18.98
N VAL A 12 -13.12 16.65 18.71
CA VAL A 12 -14.01 16.98 17.58
C VAL A 12 -14.57 18.41 17.69
N VAL A 13 -14.94 18.83 18.91
CA VAL A 13 -15.42 20.22 19.13
C VAL A 13 -14.29 21.22 18.85
N GLU A 14 -13.08 20.97 19.34
CA GLU A 14 -11.91 21.83 19.08
C GLU A 14 -11.56 21.90 17.61
N PHE A 15 -11.61 20.78 16.88
CA PHE A 15 -11.40 20.78 15.43
C PHE A 15 -12.43 21.62 14.67
N LYS A 16 -13.71 21.52 15.01
CA LYS A 16 -14.76 22.36 14.41
C LYS A 16 -14.54 23.85 14.69
N GLN A 17 -14.15 24.20 15.90
CA GLN A 17 -13.83 25.59 16.28
C GLN A 17 -12.59 26.10 15.52
N THR A 18 -11.57 25.27 15.38
CA THR A 18 -10.37 25.59 14.61
C THR A 18 -10.69 25.77 13.14
N TYR A 19 -11.51 24.89 12.55
CA TYR A 19 -12.00 25.05 11.19
C TYR A 19 -12.70 26.40 10.99
N LYS A 20 -13.66 26.72 11.87
CA LYS A 20 -14.38 28.01 11.84
C LYS A 20 -13.43 29.20 11.93
N LYS A 21 -12.44 29.14 12.81
CA LYS A 21 -11.44 30.21 12.98
C LYS A 21 -10.59 30.41 11.71
N LEU A 22 -10.20 29.32 11.04
CA LEU A 22 -9.31 29.36 9.88
C LEU A 22 -10.06 29.66 8.57
N LYS A 23 -11.30 29.18 8.43
CA LYS A 23 -12.10 29.29 7.20
C LYS A 23 -13.12 30.40 7.22
N GLY A 24 -13.50 30.92 8.41
CA GLY A 24 -14.54 31.93 8.58
C GLY A 24 -15.96 31.38 8.51
N GLU A 25 -16.13 30.07 8.38
CA GLU A 25 -17.43 29.41 8.24
C GLU A 25 -17.49 28.14 9.12
N GLU A 26 -18.69 27.68 9.43
CA GLU A 26 -18.88 26.44 10.20
C GLU A 26 -18.52 25.22 9.36
N PHE A 27 -17.98 24.17 10.02
CA PHE A 27 -17.81 22.89 9.35
C PHE A 27 -19.16 22.32 8.93
N PRO A 28 -19.36 21.94 7.65
CA PRO A 28 -20.65 21.45 7.16
C PRO A 28 -21.15 20.25 7.98
N GLN A 29 -22.43 20.25 8.33
CA GLN A 29 -23.06 19.16 9.07
C GLN A 29 -23.92 18.25 8.17
N ASP A 30 -24.28 18.70 6.96
CA ASP A 30 -24.95 17.86 5.96
C ASP A 30 -23.94 16.89 5.32
N PRO A 31 -24.18 15.56 5.39
CA PRO A 31 -23.30 14.56 4.81
C PRO A 31 -23.09 14.71 3.29
N LYS A 32 -24.10 15.16 2.56
CA LYS A 32 -23.97 15.40 1.11
C LYS A 32 -23.06 16.59 0.82
N GLU A 33 -23.20 17.65 1.60
CA GLU A 33 -22.30 18.81 1.48
C GLU A 33 -20.86 18.41 1.82
N GLN A 34 -20.64 17.65 2.91
CA GLN A 34 -19.32 17.10 3.24
C GLN A 34 -18.72 16.28 2.10
N LEU A 35 -19.52 15.40 1.49
CA LEU A 35 -19.10 14.59 0.35
C LEU A 35 -18.69 15.46 -0.85
N ILE A 36 -19.52 16.43 -1.23
CA ILE A 36 -19.20 17.33 -2.36
C ILE A 36 -17.95 18.15 -2.07
N GLN A 37 -17.79 18.67 -0.85
CA GLN A 37 -16.56 19.38 -0.46
C GLN A 37 -15.32 18.50 -0.52
N ALA A 38 -15.41 17.22 -0.10
CA ALA A 38 -14.33 16.26 -0.19
C ALA A 38 -13.97 15.95 -1.66
N VAL A 39 -14.95 15.73 -2.53
CA VAL A 39 -14.77 15.52 -3.97
C VAL A 39 -14.05 16.72 -4.61
N LEU A 40 -14.50 17.94 -4.30
CA LEU A 40 -13.88 19.16 -4.80
C LEU A 40 -12.44 19.33 -4.27
N ALA A 41 -12.17 18.93 -3.03
CA ALA A 41 -10.82 18.96 -2.48
C ALA A 41 -9.86 18.02 -3.24
N VAL A 42 -10.33 16.81 -3.62
CA VAL A 42 -9.56 15.90 -4.45
C VAL A 42 -9.27 16.49 -5.83
N PHE A 43 -10.27 17.09 -6.50
CA PHE A 43 -10.04 17.73 -7.80
C PHE A 43 -9.04 18.89 -7.70
N ARG A 44 -9.17 19.76 -6.68
CA ARG A 44 -8.22 20.87 -6.46
C ARG A 44 -6.81 20.38 -6.14
N SER A 45 -6.66 19.19 -5.55
CA SER A 45 -5.34 18.63 -5.22
C SER A 45 -4.46 18.37 -6.44
N TRP A 46 -5.05 18.23 -7.65
CA TRP A 46 -4.35 18.13 -8.91
C TRP A 46 -3.41 19.32 -9.15
N ASP A 47 -3.82 20.50 -8.75
CA ASP A 47 -3.07 21.76 -8.94
C ASP A 47 -2.17 22.13 -7.74
N ASN A 48 -2.02 21.25 -6.77
CA ASN A 48 -1.07 21.46 -5.67
C ASN A 48 0.36 21.47 -6.20
N PRO A 49 1.25 22.32 -5.67
CA PRO A 49 2.66 22.39 -6.09
C PRO A 49 3.38 21.04 -6.07
N ARG A 50 3.12 20.21 -5.05
CA ARG A 50 3.68 18.86 -4.95
C ARG A 50 3.20 17.94 -6.08
N ALA A 51 1.91 18.00 -6.43
CA ALA A 51 1.34 17.20 -7.51
C ALA A 51 1.87 17.65 -8.88
N ILE A 52 2.00 18.96 -9.11
CA ILE A 52 2.60 19.53 -10.32
C ILE A 52 4.06 19.08 -10.48
N TYR A 53 4.85 19.15 -9.39
CA TYR A 53 6.24 18.70 -9.40
C TYR A 53 6.35 17.20 -9.71
N TYR A 54 5.52 16.37 -9.04
CA TYR A 54 5.48 14.93 -9.28
C TYR A 54 5.17 14.59 -10.74
N ARG A 55 4.17 15.25 -11.34
CA ARG A 55 3.84 15.04 -12.75
C ARG A 55 5.00 15.36 -13.69
N ARG A 56 5.68 16.48 -13.45
CA ARG A 56 6.87 16.87 -14.25
C ARG A 56 7.99 15.85 -14.17
N MET A 57 8.22 15.28 -12.97
CA MET A 57 9.27 14.29 -12.76
C MET A 57 8.96 12.92 -13.36
N ASN A 58 7.69 12.64 -13.63
CA ASN A 58 7.22 11.36 -14.15
C ASN A 58 6.59 11.46 -15.54
N ASP A 59 6.81 12.57 -16.26
CA ASP A 59 6.30 12.81 -17.61
C ASP A 59 4.78 12.61 -17.76
N ILE A 60 4.01 12.95 -16.72
CA ILE A 60 2.55 12.83 -16.70
C ILE A 60 1.95 14.12 -17.29
N PRO A 61 1.11 14.03 -18.34
CA PRO A 61 0.46 15.19 -18.95
C PRO A 61 -0.41 15.96 -17.95
N SER A 62 -0.32 17.29 -17.98
CA SER A 62 -1.05 18.13 -17.03
C SER A 62 -2.55 18.27 -17.34
N ASP A 63 -2.95 17.93 -18.56
CA ASP A 63 -4.33 17.97 -19.06
C ASP A 63 -5.16 16.72 -18.75
N TRP A 64 -4.56 15.68 -18.15
CA TRP A 64 -5.29 14.46 -17.79
C TRP A 64 -6.31 14.67 -16.67
N GLY A 65 -6.00 15.45 -15.65
CA GLY A 65 -6.83 15.62 -14.46
C GLY A 65 -6.77 14.40 -13.52
N THR A 66 -7.69 14.38 -12.56
CA THR A 66 -7.83 13.29 -11.59
C THR A 66 -9.27 12.82 -11.48
N ALA A 67 -9.48 11.63 -10.94
CA ALA A 67 -10.79 11.04 -10.70
C ALA A 67 -11.04 10.85 -9.19
N VAL A 68 -12.30 10.70 -8.81
CA VAL A 68 -12.72 10.43 -7.43
C VAL A 68 -13.59 9.19 -7.38
N ASN A 69 -13.25 8.26 -6.50
CA ASN A 69 -14.10 7.15 -6.13
C ASN A 69 -14.71 7.41 -4.74
N VAL A 70 -16.02 7.21 -4.64
CA VAL A 70 -16.73 7.22 -3.34
C VAL A 70 -16.91 5.78 -2.88
N GLN A 71 -16.28 5.45 -1.76
CA GLN A 71 -16.21 4.08 -1.25
C GLN A 71 -16.71 4.02 0.18
N SER A 72 -17.47 2.98 0.53
CA SER A 72 -17.85 2.72 1.92
C SER A 72 -16.61 2.48 2.78
N MET A 73 -16.62 3.08 3.97
CA MET A 73 -15.58 2.82 4.97
C MET A 73 -15.71 1.39 5.52
N VAL A 74 -14.57 0.75 5.73
CA VAL A 74 -14.44 -0.51 6.48
C VAL A 74 -13.39 -0.34 7.57
N PHE A 75 -13.59 -1.00 8.72
CA PHE A 75 -12.82 -0.74 9.91
C PHE A 75 -12.11 -2.00 10.41
N GLY A 76 -10.78 -2.00 10.36
CA GLY A 76 -9.94 -3.08 10.87
C GLY A 76 -9.76 -3.08 12.39
N ASN A 77 -10.30 -2.07 13.09
CA ASN A 77 -10.18 -1.90 14.54
C ASN A 77 -11.50 -2.17 15.29
N MET A 78 -12.34 -3.06 14.77
CA MET A 78 -13.64 -3.40 15.36
C MET A 78 -13.58 -4.57 16.36
N GLY A 79 -12.39 -5.04 16.70
CA GLY A 79 -12.16 -6.15 17.63
C GLY A 79 -11.15 -7.17 17.10
N GLU A 80 -11.01 -8.28 17.80
CA GLU A 80 -10.01 -9.32 17.53
C GLU A 80 -10.28 -10.13 16.24
N ASP A 81 -11.47 -10.03 15.66
CA ASP A 81 -11.86 -10.60 14.37
C ASP A 81 -11.74 -9.62 13.20
N SER A 82 -11.17 -8.45 13.48
CA SER A 82 -10.94 -7.37 12.52
C SER A 82 -9.45 -7.07 12.41
N GLY A 83 -9.03 -6.54 11.27
CA GLY A 83 -7.61 -6.24 11.02
C GLY A 83 -7.41 -5.54 9.69
N THR A 84 -6.18 -5.17 9.41
CA THR A 84 -5.78 -4.55 8.14
C THR A 84 -4.40 -5.01 7.75
N GLY A 85 -4.07 -4.96 6.47
CA GLY A 85 -2.76 -5.36 5.99
C GLY A 85 -2.46 -4.94 4.56
N VAL A 86 -1.21 -5.17 4.21
CA VAL A 86 -0.66 -4.96 2.88
C VAL A 86 0.04 -6.23 2.43
N ALA A 87 -0.12 -6.62 1.18
CA ALA A 87 0.54 -7.81 0.67
C ALA A 87 0.80 -7.73 -0.84
N PHE A 88 1.82 -8.47 -1.24
CA PHE A 88 2.17 -8.70 -2.63
C PHE A 88 1.85 -10.14 -3.01
N THR A 89 1.41 -10.37 -4.24
CA THR A 89 1.17 -11.73 -4.76
C THR A 89 2.45 -12.54 -4.93
N ARG A 90 3.59 -11.86 -5.05
CA ARG A 90 4.95 -12.44 -5.12
C ARG A 90 5.90 -11.62 -4.27
N ASN A 91 7.02 -12.21 -3.85
CA ASN A 91 8.03 -11.48 -3.08
C ASN A 91 8.64 -10.35 -3.94
N PRO A 92 8.48 -9.06 -3.56
CA PRO A 92 8.97 -7.93 -4.35
C PRO A 92 10.49 -7.79 -4.37
N ALA A 93 11.20 -8.46 -3.46
CA ALA A 93 12.66 -8.44 -3.39
C ALA A 93 13.30 -9.55 -4.22
N THR A 94 12.73 -10.77 -4.20
CA THR A 94 13.30 -11.96 -4.84
C THR A 94 12.57 -12.42 -6.10
N GLY A 95 11.31 -12.05 -6.26
CA GLY A 95 10.43 -12.51 -7.34
C GLY A 95 9.79 -13.87 -7.10
N GLU A 96 10.07 -14.53 -5.98
CA GLU A 96 9.48 -15.83 -5.66
C GLU A 96 7.95 -15.76 -5.62
N LYS A 97 7.31 -16.80 -6.16
CA LYS A 97 5.84 -16.93 -6.19
C LYS A 97 5.32 -17.35 -4.82
N GLN A 98 5.44 -16.45 -3.86
CA GLN A 98 4.97 -16.61 -2.50
C GLN A 98 4.33 -15.29 -2.05
N LEU A 99 3.15 -15.37 -1.43
CA LEU A 99 2.54 -14.20 -0.80
C LEU A 99 3.52 -13.58 0.19
N PHE A 100 3.76 -12.29 0.02
CA PHE A 100 4.65 -11.51 0.85
C PHE A 100 3.90 -10.30 1.39
N GLY A 101 3.84 -10.13 2.70
CA GLY A 101 3.13 -9.02 3.27
C GLY A 101 2.96 -9.13 4.77
N GLU A 102 2.30 -8.12 5.30
CA GLU A 102 2.14 -7.92 6.74
C GLU A 102 0.70 -7.50 7.06
N TYR A 103 0.23 -7.88 8.24
CA TYR A 103 -1.07 -7.49 8.74
C TYR A 103 -1.04 -7.25 10.25
N LEU A 104 -2.00 -6.47 10.73
CA LEU A 104 -2.27 -6.26 12.15
C LEU A 104 -3.73 -6.55 12.44
N MET A 105 -4.00 -7.31 13.50
CA MET A 105 -5.34 -7.47 14.05
C MET A 105 -5.70 -6.27 14.92
N ASN A 106 -7.00 -5.95 14.95
CA ASN A 106 -7.57 -4.82 15.69
C ASN A 106 -6.78 -3.52 15.43
N ALA A 107 -6.65 -3.15 14.15
CA ALA A 107 -5.80 -2.05 13.69
C ALA A 107 -6.38 -1.37 12.42
N GLN A 108 -6.00 -0.13 12.22
CA GLN A 108 -6.23 0.63 11.00
C GLN A 108 -4.97 0.68 10.11
N GLY A 109 -5.09 1.14 8.86
CA GLY A 109 -3.98 1.19 7.92
C GLY A 109 -2.78 2.00 8.41
N GLU A 110 -3.03 3.08 9.14
CA GLU A 110 -2.00 3.92 9.74
C GLU A 110 -1.16 3.17 10.77
N ASP A 111 -1.75 2.23 11.52
CA ASP A 111 -1.03 1.44 12.52
C ASP A 111 0.00 0.51 11.90
N VAL A 112 -0.26 0.00 10.69
CA VAL A 112 0.68 -0.84 9.94
C VAL A 112 1.89 -0.03 9.49
N VAL A 113 1.66 1.22 9.06
CA VAL A 113 2.71 2.09 8.50
C VAL A 113 3.48 2.82 9.59
N ALA A 114 2.83 3.15 10.72
CA ALA A 114 3.44 3.92 11.80
C ALA A 114 4.51 3.17 12.59
N GLY A 115 4.56 1.83 12.50
CA GLY A 115 5.55 1.01 13.20
C GLY A 115 5.41 1.00 14.72
N ILE A 116 4.27 1.43 15.28
CA ILE A 116 3.99 1.45 16.71
C ILE A 116 3.77 0.03 17.24
N ARG A 117 3.16 -0.82 16.42
CA ARG A 117 2.93 -2.23 16.68
C ARG A 117 3.69 -3.06 15.65
N THR A 118 4.25 -4.20 16.06
CA THR A 118 4.94 -5.10 15.15
C THR A 118 3.93 -5.87 14.30
N PRO A 119 3.89 -5.69 12.97
CA PRO A 119 3.01 -6.45 12.11
C PRO A 119 3.37 -7.94 12.10
N GLN A 120 2.39 -8.76 11.80
CA GLN A 120 2.54 -10.19 11.59
C GLN A 120 2.69 -10.49 10.10
N SER A 121 3.49 -11.51 9.76
CA SER A 121 3.60 -11.97 8.38
C SER A 121 2.26 -12.52 7.88
N ILE A 122 1.90 -12.21 6.63
CA ILE A 122 0.67 -12.67 5.99
C ILE A 122 0.48 -14.19 6.04
N ALA A 123 1.58 -14.96 6.07
CA ALA A 123 1.54 -16.42 6.23
C ALA A 123 0.94 -16.88 7.58
N GLN A 124 0.95 -16.02 8.60
CA GLN A 124 0.36 -16.34 9.90
C GLN A 124 -1.17 -16.20 9.89
N LEU A 125 -1.73 -15.44 8.94
CA LEU A 125 -3.17 -15.27 8.79
C LEU A 125 -3.86 -16.61 8.49
N GLU A 126 -3.19 -17.54 7.79
CA GLU A 126 -3.71 -18.89 7.55
C GLU A 126 -4.03 -19.63 8.84
N LYS A 127 -3.17 -19.48 9.86
CA LYS A 127 -3.35 -20.12 11.16
C LYS A 127 -4.41 -19.44 12.03
N GLN A 128 -4.55 -18.13 11.89
CA GLN A 128 -5.48 -17.33 12.70
C GLN A 128 -6.89 -17.33 12.12
N ASN A 129 -7.03 -17.19 10.79
CA ASN A 129 -8.30 -17.18 10.10
C ASN A 129 -8.16 -17.79 8.70
N LYS A 130 -8.22 -19.13 8.65
CA LYS A 130 -8.04 -19.90 7.41
C LYS A 130 -9.03 -19.49 6.31
N ALA A 131 -10.29 -19.23 6.66
CA ALA A 131 -11.32 -18.87 5.67
C ALA A 131 -11.00 -17.53 4.98
N VAL A 132 -10.58 -16.52 5.74
CA VAL A 132 -10.17 -15.22 5.20
C VAL A 132 -8.90 -15.37 4.37
N TYR A 133 -7.92 -16.17 4.83
CA TYR A 133 -6.69 -16.42 4.08
C TYR A 133 -6.96 -17.10 2.73
N GLU A 134 -7.78 -18.15 2.70
CA GLU A 134 -8.16 -18.84 1.46
C GLU A 134 -8.91 -17.90 0.48
N GLN A 135 -9.80 -17.07 0.99
CA GLN A 135 -10.47 -16.04 0.18
C GLN A 135 -9.46 -15.05 -0.38
N PHE A 136 -8.50 -14.60 0.44
CA PHE A 136 -7.45 -13.68 0.01
C PHE A 136 -6.57 -14.29 -1.09
N VAL A 137 -6.11 -15.53 -0.92
CA VAL A 137 -5.34 -16.26 -1.94
C VAL A 137 -6.13 -16.37 -3.26
N GLY A 138 -7.42 -16.66 -3.18
CA GLY A 138 -8.30 -16.71 -4.36
C GLY A 138 -8.35 -15.36 -5.09
N ILE A 139 -8.48 -14.26 -4.36
CA ILE A 139 -8.47 -12.91 -4.94
C ILE A 139 -7.11 -12.59 -5.56
N CYS A 140 -6.01 -12.92 -4.90
CA CYS A 140 -4.66 -12.74 -5.44
C CYS A 140 -4.50 -13.41 -6.81
N LYS A 141 -5.01 -14.63 -6.95
CA LYS A 141 -4.98 -15.35 -8.23
C LYS A 141 -5.80 -14.61 -9.30
N ILE A 142 -7.01 -14.18 -8.97
CA ILE A 142 -7.88 -13.44 -9.91
C ILE A 142 -7.20 -12.16 -10.38
N LEU A 143 -6.59 -11.42 -9.47
CA LEU A 143 -5.92 -10.16 -9.79
C LEU A 143 -4.66 -10.38 -10.65
N GLU A 144 -3.83 -11.37 -10.31
CA GLU A 144 -2.65 -11.72 -11.10
C GLU A 144 -3.02 -12.22 -12.51
N ASP A 145 -4.09 -13.01 -12.64
CA ASP A 145 -4.60 -13.48 -13.92
C ASP A 145 -5.16 -12.34 -14.78
N HIS A 146 -5.86 -11.39 -14.15
CA HIS A 146 -6.46 -10.24 -14.81
C HIS A 146 -5.41 -9.24 -15.31
N TYR A 147 -4.51 -8.81 -14.41
CA TYR A 147 -3.48 -7.81 -14.72
C TYR A 147 -2.25 -8.42 -15.39
N ARG A 148 -2.13 -9.74 -15.38
CA ARG A 148 -0.97 -10.50 -15.90
C ARG A 148 0.35 -10.00 -15.33
N ASP A 149 0.33 -9.50 -14.08
CA ASP A 149 1.48 -8.99 -13.36
C ASP A 149 1.29 -9.16 -11.85
N MET A 150 2.42 -9.19 -11.10
CA MET A 150 2.35 -9.20 -9.63
C MET A 150 1.63 -7.98 -9.11
N GLN A 151 0.81 -8.17 -8.08
CA GLN A 151 0.00 -7.12 -7.50
C GLN A 151 0.46 -6.78 -6.08
N ASP A 152 0.43 -5.48 -5.78
CA ASP A 152 0.54 -4.88 -4.46
C ASP A 152 -0.88 -4.51 -4.00
N MET A 153 -1.30 -5.01 -2.86
CA MET A 153 -2.69 -4.96 -2.42
C MET A 153 -2.79 -4.44 -0.99
N GLU A 154 -3.84 -3.67 -0.77
CA GLU A 154 -4.25 -3.25 0.55
C GLU A 154 -5.61 -3.89 0.87
N PHE A 155 -5.77 -4.42 2.08
CA PHE A 155 -6.99 -5.09 2.50
C PHE A 155 -7.35 -4.78 3.95
N THR A 156 -8.62 -4.92 4.26
CA THR A 156 -9.14 -4.83 5.62
C THR A 156 -10.07 -6.01 5.89
N ILE A 157 -9.98 -6.54 7.10
CA ILE A 157 -10.89 -7.53 7.63
C ILE A 157 -11.76 -6.81 8.64
N GLU A 158 -13.08 -6.78 8.42
CA GLU A 158 -14.03 -6.24 9.38
C GLU A 158 -14.96 -7.35 9.83
N ARG A 159 -14.91 -7.70 11.12
CA ARG A 159 -15.73 -8.75 11.73
C ARG A 159 -15.69 -10.06 10.94
N GLY A 160 -14.48 -10.52 10.63
CA GLY A 160 -14.22 -11.75 9.90
C GLY A 160 -14.49 -11.71 8.40
N LYS A 161 -14.93 -10.58 7.84
CA LYS A 161 -15.17 -10.41 6.41
C LYS A 161 -14.03 -9.64 5.74
N LEU A 162 -13.50 -10.18 4.65
CA LEU A 162 -12.42 -9.56 3.88
C LEU A 162 -12.96 -8.51 2.91
N TYR A 163 -12.27 -7.37 2.85
CA TYR A 163 -12.49 -6.29 1.90
C TYR A 163 -11.18 -5.88 1.25
N MET A 164 -11.16 -5.85 -0.08
CA MET A 164 -10.03 -5.30 -0.82
C MET A 164 -10.19 -3.79 -0.94
N LEU A 165 -9.17 -3.04 -0.57
CA LEU A 165 -9.19 -1.59 -0.60
C LEU A 165 -8.53 -1.05 -1.87
N GLN A 166 -7.39 -1.60 -2.24
CA GLN A 166 -6.60 -1.17 -3.38
C GLN A 166 -5.81 -2.33 -3.96
N THR A 167 -5.59 -2.29 -5.28
CA THR A 167 -4.61 -3.10 -5.99
C THR A 167 -3.85 -2.24 -6.98
N ARG A 168 -2.58 -2.55 -7.17
CA ARG A 168 -1.72 -1.91 -8.17
C ARG A 168 -0.60 -2.86 -8.60
N ASN A 169 0.04 -2.59 -9.72
CA ASN A 169 1.24 -3.31 -10.12
C ASN A 169 2.33 -3.12 -9.05
N GLY A 170 2.86 -4.21 -8.55
CA GLY A 170 3.82 -4.20 -7.46
C GLY A 170 5.16 -3.61 -7.87
N LYS A 171 5.64 -2.61 -7.11
CA LYS A 171 7.03 -2.16 -7.22
C LYS A 171 7.95 -3.27 -6.74
N ARG A 172 9.06 -3.46 -7.45
CA ARG A 172 9.95 -4.61 -7.22
C ARG A 172 11.39 -4.25 -7.54
N THR A 173 12.33 -5.02 -7.01
CA THR A 173 13.75 -4.92 -7.36
C THR A 173 13.99 -5.37 -8.80
N ALA A 174 15.14 -5.00 -9.37
CA ALA A 174 15.55 -5.45 -10.70
C ALA A 174 15.63 -6.99 -10.81
N VAL A 175 16.16 -7.65 -9.77
CA VAL A 175 16.23 -9.12 -9.68
C VAL A 175 14.84 -9.73 -9.72
N ALA A 176 13.93 -9.21 -8.89
CA ALA A 176 12.54 -9.68 -8.85
C ALA A 176 11.81 -9.43 -10.17
N ALA A 177 12.03 -8.28 -10.82
CA ALA A 177 11.41 -7.96 -12.09
C ALA A 177 11.77 -8.99 -13.18
N LEU A 178 13.06 -9.34 -13.28
CA LEU A 178 13.53 -10.33 -14.24
C LEU A 178 12.95 -11.72 -13.95
N LYS A 179 13.03 -12.17 -12.68
CA LYS A 179 12.48 -13.47 -12.29
C LYS A 179 10.98 -13.57 -12.55
N ILE A 180 10.21 -12.56 -12.15
CA ILE A 180 8.76 -12.53 -12.36
C ILE A 180 8.40 -12.58 -13.85
N ALA A 181 9.12 -11.83 -14.70
CA ALA A 181 8.89 -11.86 -16.14
C ALA A 181 9.10 -13.26 -16.73
N ILE A 182 10.18 -13.95 -16.33
CA ILE A 182 10.47 -15.33 -16.75
C ILE A 182 9.37 -16.27 -16.26
N ASP A 183 9.07 -16.25 -14.96
CA ASP A 183 8.06 -17.12 -14.35
C ASP A 183 6.68 -16.94 -15.03
N MET A 184 6.30 -15.70 -15.38
CA MET A 184 5.03 -15.43 -16.06
C MET A 184 4.97 -15.93 -17.51
N VAL A 185 6.10 -16.00 -18.20
CA VAL A 185 6.19 -16.69 -19.51
C VAL A 185 6.01 -18.19 -19.33
N GLU A 186 6.73 -18.80 -18.37
CA GLU A 186 6.63 -20.22 -18.07
C GLU A 186 5.21 -20.63 -17.64
N GLU A 187 4.52 -19.74 -16.91
CA GLU A 187 3.13 -19.90 -16.50
C GLU A 187 2.11 -19.67 -17.66
N GLY A 188 2.57 -19.24 -18.82
CA GLY A 188 1.72 -18.95 -19.97
C GLY A 188 0.82 -17.71 -19.81
N ARG A 189 1.19 -16.80 -18.91
CA ARG A 189 0.43 -15.57 -18.64
C ARG A 189 0.78 -14.44 -19.62
N ILE A 190 2.04 -14.38 -20.05
CA ILE A 190 2.57 -13.42 -21.03
C ILE A 190 3.46 -14.17 -22.02
N ASP A 191 3.71 -13.57 -23.18
CA ASP A 191 4.68 -14.07 -24.14
C ASP A 191 6.09 -13.49 -23.87
N GLU A 192 7.10 -14.07 -24.53
CA GLU A 192 8.50 -13.65 -24.39
C GLU A 192 8.70 -12.17 -24.79
N LYS A 193 8.00 -11.71 -25.80
CA LYS A 193 8.09 -10.32 -26.27
C LYS A 193 7.57 -9.34 -25.21
N GLU A 194 6.43 -9.66 -24.60
CA GLU A 194 5.87 -8.87 -23.51
C GLU A 194 6.80 -8.89 -22.29
N ALA A 195 7.39 -10.03 -21.96
CA ALA A 195 8.36 -10.15 -20.88
C ALA A 195 9.56 -9.22 -21.07
N VAL A 196 10.14 -9.18 -22.28
CA VAL A 196 11.25 -8.27 -22.61
C VAL A 196 10.83 -6.80 -22.53
N LEU A 197 9.63 -6.45 -22.99
CA LEU A 197 9.12 -5.07 -22.93
C LEU A 197 8.86 -4.57 -21.50
N ARG A 198 8.68 -5.46 -20.55
CA ARG A 198 8.45 -5.10 -19.12
C ARG A 198 9.72 -4.79 -18.36
N ILE A 199 10.88 -5.16 -18.89
CA ILE A 199 12.17 -4.92 -18.23
C ILE A 199 12.71 -3.58 -18.71
N GLU A 200 12.80 -2.63 -17.78
CA GLU A 200 13.41 -1.34 -18.06
C GLU A 200 14.94 -1.50 -18.25
N PRO A 201 15.58 -0.90 -19.29
CA PRO A 201 17.02 -0.99 -19.49
C PRO A 201 17.85 -0.60 -18.26
N LYS A 202 17.42 0.42 -17.50
CA LYS A 202 18.07 0.84 -16.26
C LYS A 202 18.09 -0.24 -15.17
N GLN A 203 17.11 -1.16 -15.18
CA GLN A 203 17.11 -2.29 -14.25
C GLN A 203 18.18 -3.31 -14.58
N LEU A 204 18.47 -3.52 -15.88
CA LEU A 204 19.56 -4.39 -16.32
C LEU A 204 20.92 -3.81 -15.93
N ASP A 205 21.13 -2.51 -16.11
CA ASP A 205 22.35 -1.84 -15.67
C ASP A 205 22.63 -2.06 -14.17
N ALA A 206 21.58 -1.96 -13.34
CA ALA A 206 21.69 -2.21 -11.90
C ALA A 206 22.14 -3.64 -11.58
N LEU A 207 21.77 -4.64 -12.40
CA LEU A 207 22.17 -6.03 -12.23
C LEU A 207 23.63 -6.30 -12.68
N LEU A 208 24.17 -5.47 -13.57
CA LEU A 208 25.54 -5.58 -14.06
C LEU A 208 26.55 -4.95 -13.11
N HIS A 209 26.12 -4.10 -12.18
CA HIS A 209 27.01 -3.53 -11.17
C HIS A 209 27.39 -4.55 -10.09
N PRO A 210 28.61 -4.46 -9.52
CA PRO A 210 29.03 -5.27 -8.39
C PRO A 210 28.06 -5.12 -7.23
N GLN A 211 27.65 -6.24 -6.66
CA GLN A 211 26.79 -6.28 -5.48
C GLN A 211 27.57 -6.80 -4.28
N PHE A 212 27.18 -6.35 -3.09
CA PHE A 212 27.76 -6.89 -1.88
C PHE A 212 27.36 -8.35 -1.68
N ASP A 213 28.30 -9.18 -1.25
CA ASP A 213 28.03 -10.55 -0.84
C ASP A 213 26.99 -10.54 0.30
N PRO A 214 25.83 -11.24 0.14
CA PRO A 214 24.79 -11.29 1.16
C PRO A 214 25.28 -11.83 2.50
N ASP A 215 26.25 -12.76 2.51
CA ASP A 215 26.79 -13.32 3.74
C ASP A 215 27.80 -12.35 4.41
N ALA A 216 28.47 -11.53 3.64
CA ALA A 216 29.28 -10.43 4.17
C ALA A 216 28.40 -9.34 4.79
N LEU A 217 27.23 -9.01 4.17
CA LEU A 217 26.28 -8.04 4.70
C LEU A 217 25.69 -8.48 6.04
N LYS A 218 25.38 -9.78 6.22
CA LYS A 218 24.88 -10.34 7.49
C LYS A 218 25.87 -10.19 8.65
N LYS A 219 27.18 -10.12 8.33
CA LYS A 219 28.24 -9.95 9.33
C LYS A 219 28.50 -8.50 9.70
N LEU A 220 27.95 -7.52 8.95
CA LEU A 220 28.05 -6.12 9.28
C LEU A 220 27.18 -5.80 10.48
N SER A 221 27.80 -5.26 11.53
CA SER A 221 27.08 -4.76 12.71
C SER A 221 26.35 -3.48 12.33
N LEU A 222 25.11 -3.31 12.79
CA LEU A 222 24.33 -2.09 12.66
C LEU A 222 25.06 -0.85 13.22
N ILE A 223 25.93 -1.04 14.21
CA ILE A 223 26.77 0.01 14.82
C ILE A 223 27.73 0.60 13.79
N HIS A 224 28.29 -0.20 12.89
CA HIS A 224 29.20 0.27 11.83
C HIS A 224 28.48 0.99 10.68
N ILE A 225 27.17 0.82 10.54
CA ILE A 225 26.36 1.50 9.51
C ILE A 225 25.86 2.86 10.01
N SER A 226 25.73 3.04 11.33
CA SER A 226 25.15 4.22 11.95
C SER A 226 26.14 5.25 12.51
N GLU A 227 27.45 4.99 12.47
CA GLU A 227 28.42 6.01 12.88
C GLU A 227 28.53 7.11 11.81
N PRO A 228 28.19 8.36 12.16
CA PRO A 228 28.47 9.48 11.25
C PRO A 228 29.97 9.62 11.12
N THR A 229 30.47 9.51 9.90
CA THR A 229 31.85 9.93 9.56
C THR A 229 32.06 11.35 10.03
N ARG A 230 32.93 11.54 11.03
CA ARG A 230 33.44 12.84 11.47
C ARG A 230 34.33 13.45 10.41
#